data_8e4d9cfbca98590198badf1f02ce1119
#
_entry.id   8e4d9cfbca98590198badf1f02ce1119
#
_cell.length_a   1.000
_cell.length_b   1.000
_cell.length_c   1.000
_cell.angle_alpha   90.00
_cell.angle_beta   90.00
_cell.angle_gamma   90.00
#
_symmetry.space_group_name_H-M   'P 1'
#
loop_
_entity.id
_entity.type
_entity.pdbx_description
1 polymer ?
#
loop_
_entity_poly.entity_id
_entity_poly.type
_entity_poly.pdbx_seq_one_letter_code
_entity_poly.pdbx_strand_id
1 'polypeptide(L)'
;MTGGGTGGHVNPAIAIAETIKLNIPGSEIAFVGTPRGIENKLVRAAGYELYHVDVRGLRRSLSFANIKAAYLALTSPGHAKKIIKSFKPDIVIGTGGYVSWPVLRAAASLGIPSMIHESNAYPGVTTRMLARHVDTILLNFEKTAEYLKPLHPKKMVLVGNPLRSGFFASSEKTASASAGVSDAKEGYQKMILSYGGSLGAQHINEAVLAMMRDYTKYHPEILHILAAGSIEWEDANKMFDAYGLRGYPNLRLVEYIYDMPRRMAAADLVICRAGAMTVSEIAAMR
;
A
#
# COMPACT_ATOMS: atom_id res chain seq x y z
N MET A 1 -3.81 -14.66 -1.99
CA MET A 1 -3.17 -13.34 -2.22
C MET A 1 -2.00 -13.17 -1.27
N THR A 2 -0.97 -12.41 -1.63
CA THR A 2 0.14 -12.06 -0.73
C THR A 2 0.71 -10.68 -1.08
N GLY A 3 0.93 -9.86 -0.06
CA GLY A 3 1.50 -8.52 -0.17
C GLY A 3 1.55 -7.91 1.22
N GLY A 4 2.65 -7.28 1.59
CA GLY A 4 2.76 -6.79 2.96
C GLY A 4 3.94 -5.86 3.22
N GLY A 5 4.05 -5.47 4.48
CA GLY A 5 5.05 -4.54 4.96
C GLY A 5 4.69 -3.07 4.79
N THR A 6 3.95 -2.71 3.74
CA THR A 6 3.48 -1.32 3.50
C THR A 6 2.10 -1.31 2.84
N GLY A 7 1.35 -0.23 3.00
CA GLY A 7 0.06 -0.02 2.31
C GLY A 7 0.18 -0.07 0.79
N GLY A 8 1.33 0.33 0.23
CA GLY A 8 1.61 0.27 -1.20
C GLY A 8 1.67 -1.15 -1.79
N HIS A 9 1.84 -2.18 -0.95
CA HIS A 9 1.73 -3.58 -1.37
C HIS A 9 0.38 -4.21 -0.98
N VAL A 10 -0.19 -3.81 0.16
CA VAL A 10 -1.44 -4.40 0.66
C VAL A 10 -2.65 -3.90 -0.11
N ASN A 11 -2.74 -2.59 -0.37
CA ASN A 11 -3.88 -2.00 -1.07
C ASN A 11 -4.07 -2.54 -2.50
N PRO A 12 -3.01 -2.68 -3.33
CA PRO A 12 -3.13 -3.36 -4.62
C PRO A 12 -3.65 -4.80 -4.53
N ALA A 13 -3.20 -5.55 -3.51
CA ALA A 13 -3.68 -6.91 -3.30
C ALA A 13 -5.17 -6.94 -2.96
N ILE A 14 -5.64 -6.01 -2.12
CA ILE A 14 -7.07 -5.86 -1.79
C ILE A 14 -7.86 -5.46 -3.04
N ALA A 15 -7.38 -4.50 -3.84
CA ALA A 15 -8.04 -4.08 -5.07
C ALA A 15 -8.21 -5.22 -6.08
N ILE A 16 -7.16 -6.06 -6.25
CA ILE A 16 -7.25 -7.27 -7.09
C ILE A 16 -8.28 -8.25 -6.52
N ALA A 17 -8.27 -8.46 -5.20
CA ALA A 17 -9.20 -9.37 -4.54
C ALA A 17 -10.66 -8.91 -4.69
N GLU A 18 -10.94 -7.61 -4.49
CA GLU A 18 -12.25 -6.99 -4.71
C GLU A 18 -12.72 -7.20 -6.15
N THR A 19 -11.83 -6.96 -7.12
CA THR A 19 -12.13 -7.14 -8.55
C THR A 19 -12.43 -8.62 -8.90
N ILE A 20 -11.67 -9.55 -8.34
CA ILE A 20 -11.93 -10.99 -8.52
C ILE A 20 -13.31 -11.37 -7.94
N LYS A 21 -13.61 -10.94 -6.71
CA LYS A 21 -14.91 -11.21 -6.06
C LYS A 21 -16.09 -10.67 -6.87
N LEU A 22 -15.92 -9.47 -7.45
CA LEU A 22 -16.95 -8.84 -8.27
C LEU A 22 -17.21 -9.59 -9.58
N ASN A 23 -16.15 -10.05 -10.25
CA ASN A 23 -16.26 -10.66 -11.58
C ASN A 23 -16.38 -12.18 -11.56
N ILE A 24 -16.01 -12.82 -10.46
CA ILE A 24 -16.09 -14.28 -10.28
C ILE A 24 -16.83 -14.55 -8.95
N PRO A 25 -18.16 -14.48 -8.95
CA PRO A 25 -18.96 -14.79 -7.76
C PRO A 25 -18.66 -16.20 -7.26
N GLY A 26 -18.53 -16.36 -5.93
CA GLY A 26 -18.19 -17.65 -5.31
C GLY A 26 -16.68 -17.92 -5.19
N SER A 27 -15.80 -17.05 -5.73
CA SER A 27 -14.36 -17.21 -5.50
C SER A 27 -14.01 -17.11 -4.00
N GLU A 28 -13.19 -18.03 -3.51
CA GLU A 28 -12.63 -17.98 -2.16
C GLU A 28 -11.27 -17.31 -2.19
N ILE A 29 -11.10 -16.26 -1.37
CA ILE A 29 -9.85 -15.47 -1.34
C ILE A 29 -9.35 -15.38 0.08
N ALA A 30 -8.10 -15.80 0.27
CA ALA A 30 -7.36 -15.62 1.49
C ALA A 30 -6.05 -14.90 1.24
N PHE A 31 -5.52 -14.28 2.28
CA PHE A 31 -4.26 -13.56 2.25
C PHE A 31 -3.20 -14.27 3.09
N VAL A 32 -1.94 -14.11 2.68
CA VAL A 32 -0.79 -14.49 3.49
C VAL A 32 0.06 -13.24 3.73
N GLY A 33 0.24 -12.92 5.00
CA GLY A 33 0.99 -11.74 5.47
C GLY A 33 1.96 -12.12 6.59
N THR A 34 2.46 -11.11 7.30
CA THR A 34 3.30 -11.29 8.47
C THR A 34 2.52 -11.02 9.76
N PRO A 35 2.95 -11.54 10.92
CA PRO A 35 2.21 -11.35 12.17
C PRO A 35 2.10 -9.90 12.64
N ARG A 36 2.97 -9.01 12.17
CA ARG A 36 3.12 -7.63 12.68
C ARG A 36 2.99 -6.52 11.63
N GLY A 37 2.71 -6.86 10.37
CA GLY A 37 2.58 -5.88 9.29
C GLY A 37 1.23 -5.16 9.29
N ILE A 38 1.16 -4.04 8.54
CA ILE A 38 -0.07 -3.26 8.35
C ILE A 38 -1.20 -4.09 7.70
N GLU A 39 -0.83 -5.17 7.01
CA GLU A 39 -1.77 -6.13 6.43
C GLU A 39 -2.74 -6.70 7.47
N ASN A 40 -2.35 -6.81 8.74
CA ASN A 40 -3.22 -7.28 9.81
C ASN A 40 -4.43 -6.37 10.06
N LYS A 41 -4.28 -5.06 9.85
CA LYS A 41 -5.38 -4.11 9.94
C LYS A 41 -6.16 -4.05 8.63
N LEU A 42 -5.47 -3.86 7.51
CA LEU A 42 -6.10 -3.57 6.21
C LEU A 42 -6.85 -4.77 5.63
N VAL A 43 -6.27 -5.97 5.65
CA VAL A 43 -6.88 -7.18 5.09
C VAL A 43 -8.11 -7.58 5.88
N ARG A 44 -8.03 -7.53 7.23
CA ARG A 44 -9.19 -7.84 8.09
C ARG A 44 -10.30 -6.80 7.96
N ALA A 45 -9.96 -5.51 7.83
CA ALA A 45 -10.94 -4.47 7.59
C ALA A 45 -11.65 -4.63 6.23
N ALA A 46 -10.97 -5.24 5.24
CA ALA A 46 -11.54 -5.60 3.95
C ALA A 46 -12.33 -6.93 3.96
N GLY A 47 -12.44 -7.61 5.12
CA GLY A 47 -13.25 -8.82 5.30
C GLY A 47 -12.61 -10.11 4.79
N TYR A 48 -11.28 -10.13 4.59
CA TYR A 48 -10.57 -11.33 4.12
C TYR A 48 -9.87 -12.08 5.25
N GLU A 49 -9.78 -13.41 5.10
CA GLU A 49 -8.98 -14.26 5.97
C GLU A 49 -7.49 -13.99 5.77
N LEU A 50 -6.72 -13.97 6.86
CA LEU A 50 -5.28 -13.68 6.84
C LEU A 50 -4.49 -14.75 7.58
N TYR A 51 -3.70 -15.51 6.84
CA TYR A 51 -2.69 -16.43 7.35
C TYR A 51 -1.35 -15.72 7.55
N HIS A 52 -0.50 -16.28 8.42
CA HIS A 52 0.77 -15.67 8.76
C HIS A 52 1.97 -16.56 8.40
N VAL A 53 3.01 -15.91 7.85
CA VAL A 53 4.33 -16.52 7.64
C VAL A 53 5.38 -15.60 8.26
N ASP A 54 6.23 -16.18 9.12
CA ASP A 54 7.35 -15.44 9.68
C ASP A 54 8.43 -15.21 8.63
N VAL A 55 8.55 -13.96 8.23
CA VAL A 55 9.59 -13.46 7.33
C VAL A 55 9.91 -12.01 7.69
N ARG A 56 11.13 -11.59 7.44
CA ARG A 56 11.58 -10.21 7.70
C ARG A 56 12.26 -9.63 6.47
N GLY A 57 12.06 -8.35 6.24
CA GLY A 57 12.81 -7.60 5.25
C GLY A 57 14.29 -7.49 5.63
N LEU A 58 15.17 -7.56 4.64
CA LEU A 58 16.59 -7.29 4.81
C LEU A 58 16.80 -5.79 5.06
N ARG A 59 17.54 -5.45 6.09
CA ARG A 59 17.96 -4.06 6.34
C ARG A 59 19.14 -3.70 5.43
N ARG A 60 19.19 -2.46 4.97
CA ARG A 60 20.28 -1.96 4.10
C ARG A 60 21.62 -1.76 4.83
N SER A 61 21.71 -2.09 6.12
CA SER A 61 22.92 -2.03 6.93
C SER A 61 23.45 -3.41 7.26
N LEU A 62 24.76 -3.56 7.43
CA LEU A 62 25.35 -4.79 7.97
C LEU A 62 24.93 -4.94 9.44
N SER A 63 24.05 -5.88 9.73
CA SER A 63 23.47 -6.10 11.07
C SER A 63 23.21 -7.59 11.28
N PHE A 64 23.39 -8.08 12.52
CA PHE A 64 23.00 -9.43 12.94
C PHE A 64 21.50 -9.71 12.66
N ALA A 65 20.66 -8.67 12.58
CA ALA A 65 19.26 -8.81 12.16
C ALA A 65 19.12 -9.38 10.73
N ASN A 66 20.09 -9.17 9.85
CA ASN A 66 20.10 -9.72 8.51
C ASN A 66 20.39 -11.23 8.48
N ILE A 67 21.14 -11.77 9.43
CA ILE A 67 21.36 -13.22 9.58
C ILE A 67 20.01 -13.90 9.86
N LYS A 68 19.24 -13.36 10.81
CA LYS A 68 17.89 -13.87 11.12
C LYS A 68 16.94 -13.72 9.94
N ALA A 69 17.01 -12.59 9.20
CA ALA A 69 16.20 -12.36 8.02
C ALA A 69 16.54 -13.36 6.90
N ALA A 70 17.83 -13.67 6.69
CA ALA A 70 18.27 -14.67 5.72
C ALA A 70 17.81 -16.08 6.11
N TYR A 71 17.95 -16.47 7.38
CA TYR A 71 17.44 -17.75 7.90
C TYR A 71 15.92 -17.88 7.68
N LEU A 72 15.15 -16.84 8.02
CA LEU A 72 13.72 -16.81 7.79
C LEU A 72 13.36 -16.85 6.30
N ALA A 73 14.13 -16.18 5.44
CA ALA A 73 13.91 -16.23 3.99
C ALA A 73 14.10 -17.64 3.42
N LEU A 74 14.99 -18.44 3.99
CA LEU A 74 15.23 -19.84 3.60
C LEU A 74 14.15 -20.80 4.13
N THR A 75 13.68 -20.59 5.37
CA THR A 75 12.73 -21.51 6.05
C THR A 75 11.27 -21.17 5.80
N SER A 76 10.94 -19.90 5.58
CA SER A 76 9.56 -19.43 5.38
C SER A 76 8.83 -20.03 4.17
N PRO A 77 9.47 -20.41 3.04
CA PRO A 77 8.79 -21.13 1.97
C PRO A 77 8.21 -22.47 2.42
N GLY A 78 8.84 -23.14 3.41
CA GLY A 78 8.32 -24.36 4.01
C GLY A 78 7.02 -24.16 4.78
N HIS A 79 6.90 -23.06 5.53
CA HIS A 79 5.67 -22.68 6.21
C HIS A 79 4.58 -22.24 5.21
N ALA A 80 4.95 -21.45 4.20
CA ALA A 80 4.03 -21.07 3.14
C ALA A 80 3.46 -22.28 2.39
N LYS A 81 4.27 -23.31 2.13
CA LYS A 81 3.80 -24.57 1.53
C LYS A 81 2.71 -25.27 2.34
N LYS A 82 2.78 -25.24 3.68
CA LYS A 82 1.75 -25.84 4.53
C LYS A 82 0.41 -25.10 4.36
N ILE A 83 0.44 -23.74 4.36
CA ILE A 83 -0.75 -22.92 4.15
C ILE A 83 -1.34 -23.19 2.76
N ILE A 84 -0.53 -23.17 1.71
CA ILE A 84 -0.97 -23.39 0.32
C ILE A 84 -1.58 -24.80 0.17
N LYS A 85 -0.97 -25.84 0.75
CA LYS A 85 -1.50 -27.20 0.70
C LYS A 85 -2.82 -27.35 1.45
N SER A 86 -3.03 -26.62 2.54
CA SER A 86 -4.28 -26.60 3.30
C SER A 86 -5.40 -25.87 2.56
N PHE A 87 -5.12 -24.68 2.04
CA PHE A 87 -6.09 -23.86 1.32
C PHE A 87 -6.38 -24.35 -0.11
N LYS A 88 -5.39 -25.00 -0.78
CA LYS A 88 -5.47 -25.56 -2.15
C LYS A 88 -5.90 -24.52 -3.19
N PRO A 89 -5.20 -23.38 -3.33
CA PRO A 89 -5.58 -22.35 -4.27
C PRO A 89 -5.34 -22.79 -5.72
N ASP A 90 -6.20 -22.33 -6.64
CA ASP A 90 -6.02 -22.47 -8.07
C ASP A 90 -4.91 -21.53 -8.59
N ILE A 91 -4.70 -20.40 -7.92
CA ILE A 91 -3.70 -19.39 -8.28
C ILE A 91 -3.18 -18.65 -7.05
N VAL A 92 -1.91 -18.26 -7.07
CA VAL A 92 -1.30 -17.38 -6.06
C VAL A 92 -0.85 -16.07 -6.68
N ILE A 93 -1.38 -14.95 -6.19
CA ILE A 93 -1.06 -13.60 -6.69
C ILE A 93 -0.36 -12.81 -5.61
N GLY A 94 0.80 -12.24 -5.92
CA GLY A 94 1.57 -11.36 -5.05
C GLY A 94 1.62 -9.94 -5.59
N THR A 95 1.72 -8.97 -4.68
CA THR A 95 1.82 -7.54 -5.02
C THR A 95 3.09 -6.90 -4.47
N GLY A 96 4.05 -7.73 -4.05
CA GLY A 96 5.33 -7.27 -3.54
C GLY A 96 5.45 -7.25 -2.02
N GLY A 97 6.52 -6.65 -1.56
CA GLY A 97 6.94 -6.76 -0.17
C GLY A 97 7.66 -8.09 0.11
N TYR A 98 8.38 -8.13 1.23
CA TYR A 98 9.21 -9.30 1.58
C TYR A 98 8.40 -10.58 1.85
N VAL A 99 7.11 -10.46 2.21
CA VAL A 99 6.23 -11.62 2.44
C VAL A 99 5.86 -12.35 1.14
N SER A 100 5.85 -11.64 -0.01
CA SER A 100 5.53 -12.27 -1.29
C SER A 100 6.59 -13.29 -1.73
N TRP A 101 7.85 -13.13 -1.29
CA TRP A 101 8.92 -14.08 -1.61
C TRP A 101 8.61 -15.52 -1.21
N PRO A 102 8.39 -15.84 0.10
CA PRO A 102 8.18 -17.23 0.50
C PRO A 102 6.91 -17.83 -0.10
N VAL A 103 5.86 -17.04 -0.25
CA VAL A 103 4.56 -17.52 -0.71
C VAL A 103 4.59 -17.87 -2.18
N LEU A 104 5.08 -16.97 -3.04
CA LEU A 104 5.20 -17.22 -4.49
C LEU A 104 6.28 -18.26 -4.79
N ARG A 105 7.36 -18.30 -4.03
CA ARG A 105 8.38 -19.35 -4.16
C ARG A 105 7.83 -20.73 -3.81
N ALA A 106 6.96 -20.81 -2.82
CA ALA A 106 6.26 -22.03 -2.44
C ALA A 106 5.27 -22.46 -3.52
N ALA A 107 4.44 -21.54 -4.04
CA ALA A 107 3.49 -21.80 -5.12
C ALA A 107 4.21 -22.35 -6.35
N ALA A 108 5.25 -21.68 -6.84
CA ALA A 108 6.06 -22.13 -7.96
C ALA A 108 6.66 -23.52 -7.75
N SER A 109 7.09 -23.85 -6.52
CA SER A 109 7.65 -25.19 -6.22
C SER A 109 6.60 -26.30 -6.11
N LEU A 110 5.32 -25.93 -5.98
CA LEU A 110 4.18 -26.85 -5.95
C LEU A 110 3.48 -26.95 -7.33
N GLY A 111 3.98 -26.24 -8.33
CA GLY A 111 3.36 -26.21 -9.67
C GLY A 111 2.04 -25.45 -9.73
N ILE A 112 1.75 -24.60 -8.71
CA ILE A 112 0.52 -23.79 -8.67
C ILE A 112 0.75 -22.51 -9.48
N PRO A 113 -0.17 -22.14 -10.39
CA PRO A 113 -0.10 -20.90 -11.15
C PRO A 113 0.18 -19.69 -10.27
N SER A 114 1.11 -18.84 -10.68
CA SER A 114 1.61 -17.77 -9.84
C SER A 114 1.85 -16.47 -10.61
N MET A 115 1.43 -15.36 -10.03
CA MET A 115 1.63 -14.03 -10.59
C MET A 115 2.20 -13.07 -9.54
N ILE A 116 3.03 -12.11 -9.99
CA ILE A 116 3.45 -10.98 -9.16
C ILE A 116 3.17 -9.67 -9.88
N HIS A 117 2.56 -8.71 -9.18
CA HIS A 117 2.39 -7.35 -9.66
C HIS A 117 3.55 -6.47 -9.17
N GLU A 118 4.14 -5.72 -10.09
CA GLU A 118 5.17 -4.71 -9.82
C GLU A 118 4.62 -3.31 -10.07
N SER A 119 4.43 -2.56 -9.00
CA SER A 119 3.88 -1.21 -9.04
C SER A 119 4.89 -0.15 -9.48
N ASN A 120 6.20 -0.40 -9.28
CA ASN A 120 7.25 0.60 -9.47
C ASN A 120 7.86 0.54 -10.87
N ALA A 121 8.35 1.69 -11.34
CA ALA A 121 9.12 1.77 -12.58
C ALA A 121 10.46 1.02 -12.48
N TYR A 122 11.13 1.05 -11.31
CA TYR A 122 12.28 0.20 -11.02
C TYR A 122 11.82 -0.97 -10.12
N PRO A 123 11.99 -2.23 -10.57
CA PRO A 123 11.41 -3.38 -9.89
C PRO A 123 12.04 -3.60 -8.52
N GLY A 124 11.18 -3.91 -7.55
CA GLY A 124 11.58 -4.24 -6.18
C GLY A 124 12.42 -5.52 -6.11
N VAL A 125 13.20 -5.66 -5.03
CA VAL A 125 14.08 -6.83 -4.81
C VAL A 125 13.28 -8.14 -4.89
N THR A 126 12.10 -8.19 -4.27
CA THR A 126 11.25 -9.38 -4.28
C THR A 126 10.82 -9.78 -5.68
N THR A 127 10.38 -8.82 -6.50
CA THR A 127 10.01 -9.07 -7.91
C THR A 127 11.20 -9.58 -8.71
N ARG A 128 12.38 -8.97 -8.55
CA ARG A 128 13.60 -9.40 -9.23
C ARG A 128 14.01 -10.82 -8.85
N MET A 129 13.93 -11.18 -7.57
CA MET A 129 14.23 -12.55 -7.09
C MET A 129 13.23 -13.58 -7.62
N LEU A 130 11.95 -13.20 -7.78
CA LEU A 130 10.89 -14.07 -8.26
C LEU A 130 10.76 -14.13 -9.77
N ALA A 131 11.44 -13.27 -10.53
CA ALA A 131 11.23 -13.07 -11.96
C ALA A 131 11.23 -14.37 -12.78
N ARG A 132 12.17 -15.29 -12.52
CA ARG A 132 12.26 -16.59 -13.21
C ARG A 132 11.40 -17.70 -12.60
N HIS A 133 10.76 -17.44 -11.46
CA HIS A 133 10.02 -18.47 -10.69
C HIS A 133 8.52 -18.41 -10.92
N VAL A 134 7.96 -17.19 -11.00
CA VAL A 134 6.53 -16.97 -11.24
C VAL A 134 6.18 -17.15 -12.71
N ASP A 135 4.92 -17.47 -12.98
CA ASP A 135 4.46 -17.68 -14.36
C ASP A 135 4.21 -16.37 -15.09
N THR A 136 3.75 -15.32 -14.38
CA THR A 136 3.50 -14.02 -14.99
C THR A 136 3.91 -12.88 -14.05
N ILE A 137 4.54 -11.85 -14.61
CA ILE A 137 4.80 -10.58 -13.96
C ILE A 137 3.86 -9.54 -14.58
N LEU A 138 3.03 -8.93 -13.73
CA LEU A 138 2.12 -7.85 -14.11
C LEU A 138 2.84 -6.52 -13.86
N LEU A 139 2.94 -5.66 -14.86
CA LEU A 139 3.71 -4.43 -14.81
C LEU A 139 2.81 -3.20 -14.80
N ASN A 140 3.14 -2.22 -13.97
CA ASN A 140 2.53 -0.90 -14.04
C ASN A 140 3.17 -0.02 -15.12
N PHE A 141 4.49 -0.12 -15.34
CA PHE A 141 5.23 0.67 -16.31
C PHE A 141 5.94 -0.22 -17.34
N GLU A 142 5.87 0.16 -18.61
CA GLU A 142 6.54 -0.56 -19.68
C GLU A 142 8.07 -0.64 -19.48
N LYS A 143 8.68 0.47 -19.02
CA LYS A 143 10.11 0.56 -18.74
C LYS A 143 10.60 -0.49 -17.72
N THR A 144 9.74 -0.95 -16.82
CA THR A 144 10.08 -1.99 -15.83
C THR A 144 10.52 -3.29 -16.50
N ALA A 145 9.97 -3.59 -17.68
CA ALA A 145 10.33 -4.77 -18.45
C ALA A 145 11.83 -4.80 -18.81
N GLU A 146 12.44 -3.66 -19.09
CA GLU A 146 13.86 -3.58 -19.45
C GLU A 146 14.77 -4.11 -18.33
N TYR A 147 14.42 -3.81 -17.09
CA TYR A 147 15.16 -4.27 -15.91
C TYR A 147 14.95 -5.74 -15.58
N LEU A 148 13.82 -6.32 -16.04
CA LEU A 148 13.46 -7.70 -15.74
C LEU A 148 13.87 -8.69 -16.85
N LYS A 149 13.96 -8.25 -18.10
CA LYS A 149 14.40 -9.09 -19.25
C LYS A 149 15.69 -9.88 -18.96
N PRO A 150 16.76 -9.30 -18.39
CA PRO A 150 17.98 -10.04 -18.07
C PRO A 150 17.81 -11.15 -17.02
N LEU A 151 16.69 -11.20 -16.33
CA LEU A 151 16.36 -12.19 -15.30
C LEU A 151 15.52 -13.35 -15.86
N HIS A 152 15.28 -13.37 -17.18
CA HIS A 152 14.56 -14.41 -17.91
C HIS A 152 13.16 -14.74 -17.32
N PRO A 153 12.24 -13.75 -17.21
CA PRO A 153 10.87 -14.01 -16.79
C PRO A 153 10.13 -14.84 -17.83
N LYS A 154 9.21 -15.72 -17.40
CA LYS A 154 8.39 -16.54 -18.31
C LYS A 154 7.44 -15.68 -19.14
N LYS A 155 6.74 -14.72 -18.50
CA LYS A 155 5.78 -13.81 -19.13
C LYS A 155 5.75 -12.48 -18.41
N MET A 156 5.63 -11.39 -19.15
CA MET A 156 5.37 -10.05 -18.62
C MET A 156 4.15 -9.44 -19.32
N VAL A 157 3.29 -8.75 -18.56
CA VAL A 157 2.07 -8.10 -19.09
C VAL A 157 1.94 -6.71 -18.48
N LEU A 158 1.78 -5.69 -19.32
CA LEU A 158 1.49 -4.33 -18.89
C LEU A 158 0.01 -4.21 -18.54
N VAL A 159 -0.31 -3.84 -17.27
CA VAL A 159 -1.69 -3.80 -16.75
C VAL A 159 -2.03 -2.51 -15.99
N GLY A 160 -1.05 -1.69 -15.63
CA GLY A 160 -1.24 -0.55 -14.73
C GLY A 160 -1.28 -0.95 -13.25
N ASN A 161 -1.49 0.05 -12.36
CA ASN A 161 -1.65 -0.21 -10.93
C ASN A 161 -3.11 -0.56 -10.58
N PRO A 162 -3.34 -1.63 -9.82
CA PRO A 162 -4.66 -1.94 -9.30
C PRO A 162 -5.04 -0.96 -8.18
N LEU A 163 -6.11 -0.22 -8.37
CA LEU A 163 -6.66 0.73 -7.42
C LEU A 163 -7.99 0.22 -6.86
N ARG A 164 -8.27 0.53 -5.59
CA ARG A 164 -9.55 0.20 -4.98
C ARG A 164 -10.69 0.95 -5.70
N SER A 165 -11.86 0.33 -5.78
CA SER A 165 -13.05 0.87 -6.48
C SER A 165 -13.41 2.29 -6.05
N GLY A 166 -13.20 2.65 -4.79
CA GLY A 166 -13.46 3.99 -4.27
C GLY A 166 -12.71 5.12 -4.97
N PHE A 167 -11.58 4.85 -5.64
CA PHE A 167 -10.86 5.85 -6.44
C PHE A 167 -11.54 6.15 -7.78
N PHE A 168 -12.40 5.27 -8.26
CA PHE A 168 -13.16 5.45 -9.50
C PHE A 168 -14.57 6.00 -9.26
N ALA A 169 -15.16 5.70 -8.11
CA ALA A 169 -16.52 6.14 -7.76
C ALA A 169 -16.66 7.66 -7.67
N SER A 170 -15.60 8.37 -7.32
CA SER A 170 -15.57 9.84 -7.24
C SER A 170 -15.43 10.53 -8.59
N SER A 171 -15.04 9.83 -9.65
CA SER A 171 -14.98 10.34 -11.02
C SER A 171 -16.38 10.42 -11.69
N GLU A 172 -17.36 9.66 -11.17
CA GLU A 172 -18.76 9.80 -11.57
C GLU A 172 -19.34 11.05 -10.92
N LYS A 173 -19.66 12.09 -11.72
CA LYS A 173 -20.31 13.34 -11.31
C LYS A 173 -21.77 13.10 -10.88
N THR A 174 -21.97 12.28 -9.85
CA THR A 174 -23.31 12.04 -9.28
C THR A 174 -23.55 12.97 -8.09
N ALA A 175 -24.82 13.31 -7.81
CA ALA A 175 -25.19 14.10 -6.63
C ALA A 175 -24.70 13.47 -5.31
N SER A 176 -24.60 12.14 -5.25
CA SER A 176 -24.05 11.39 -4.12
C SER A 176 -22.54 11.60 -3.96
N ALA A 177 -21.78 11.69 -5.06
CA ALA A 177 -20.35 11.98 -5.01
C ALA A 177 -20.07 13.40 -4.49
N SER A 178 -20.86 14.40 -4.93
CA SER A 178 -20.73 15.79 -4.46
C SER A 178 -21.06 15.95 -2.98
N ALA A 179 -22.07 15.26 -2.47
CA ALA A 179 -22.41 15.23 -1.03
C ALA A 179 -21.26 14.60 -0.21
N GLY A 180 -20.69 13.49 -0.65
CA GLY A 180 -19.55 12.84 0.01
C GLY A 180 -18.29 13.71 0.04
N VAL A 181 -18.05 14.54 -0.98
CA VAL A 181 -16.96 15.50 -1.03
C VAL A 181 -17.16 16.63 -0.02
N SER A 182 -18.38 17.18 0.05
CA SER A 182 -18.72 18.23 1.03
C SER A 182 -18.51 17.76 2.47
N ASP A 183 -19.01 16.56 2.81
CA ASP A 183 -18.82 15.97 4.13
C ASP A 183 -17.36 15.71 4.47
N ALA A 184 -16.52 15.35 3.47
CA ALA A 184 -15.10 15.11 3.70
C ALA A 184 -14.34 16.38 4.08
N LYS A 185 -14.81 17.56 3.65
CA LYS A 185 -14.27 18.87 4.05
C LYS A 185 -14.72 19.32 5.42
N GLU A 186 -15.63 18.62 6.09
CA GLU A 186 -16.10 18.92 7.45
C GLU A 186 -16.63 20.37 7.60
N GLY A 187 -17.19 20.94 6.53
CA GLY A 187 -17.68 22.32 6.48
C GLY A 187 -16.63 23.39 6.15
N TYR A 188 -15.36 23.03 5.98
CA TYR A 188 -14.31 23.95 5.54
C TYR A 188 -14.41 24.28 4.03
N GLN A 189 -13.95 25.47 3.65
CA GLN A 189 -13.99 25.91 2.25
C GLN A 189 -12.96 25.18 1.39
N LYS A 190 -11.75 24.97 1.95
CA LYS A 190 -10.62 24.32 1.28
C LYS A 190 -10.08 23.18 2.12
N MET A 191 -9.46 22.19 1.47
CA MET A 191 -8.80 21.08 2.15
C MET A 191 -7.42 20.81 1.56
N ILE A 192 -6.42 20.78 2.43
CA ILE A 192 -5.06 20.31 2.13
C ILE A 192 -4.91 18.90 2.72
N LEU A 193 -4.52 17.95 1.89
CA LEU A 193 -4.25 16.57 2.29
C LEU A 193 -2.77 16.28 2.16
N SER A 194 -2.10 15.96 3.28
CA SER A 194 -0.65 15.74 3.31
C SER A 194 -0.31 14.35 3.84
N TYR A 195 0.60 13.62 3.16
CA TYR A 195 1.03 12.30 3.61
C TYR A 195 2.34 11.82 2.98
N GLY A 196 3.13 11.08 3.74
CA GLY A 196 4.40 10.47 3.32
C GLY A 196 4.31 9.00 2.90
N GLY A 197 3.10 8.42 2.90
CA GLY A 197 2.83 6.99 2.74
C GLY A 197 2.54 6.30 4.08
N SER A 198 2.25 4.98 4.07
CA SER A 198 1.79 4.23 5.24
C SER A 198 2.80 4.17 6.41
N LEU A 199 4.09 4.26 6.12
CA LEU A 199 5.14 4.29 7.13
C LEU A 199 5.51 5.70 7.57
N GLY A 200 5.15 6.70 6.78
CA GLY A 200 5.52 8.10 6.96
C GLY A 200 6.75 8.52 6.14
N ALA A 201 7.05 9.79 6.21
CA ALA A 201 8.26 10.39 5.62
C ALA A 201 8.65 11.61 6.47
N GLN A 202 9.72 11.46 7.24
CA GLN A 202 10.18 12.46 8.21
C GLN A 202 10.21 13.88 7.63
N HIS A 203 10.92 14.10 6.52
CA HIS A 203 11.04 15.44 5.93
C HIS A 203 9.72 16.04 5.43
N ILE A 204 8.77 15.19 4.96
CA ILE A 204 7.43 15.66 4.62
C ILE A 204 6.68 16.08 5.88
N ASN A 205 6.73 15.27 6.93
CA ASN A 205 6.06 15.58 8.19
C ASN A 205 6.62 16.88 8.79
N GLU A 206 7.94 17.04 8.85
CA GLU A 206 8.60 18.25 9.34
C GLU A 206 8.18 19.49 8.54
N ALA A 207 8.22 19.42 7.20
CA ALA A 207 7.86 20.54 6.33
C ALA A 207 6.37 20.91 6.44
N VAL A 208 5.49 19.90 6.51
CA VAL A 208 4.04 20.12 6.65
C VAL A 208 3.70 20.68 8.01
N LEU A 209 4.31 20.19 9.09
CA LEU A 209 4.11 20.72 10.45
C LEU A 209 4.60 22.16 10.57
N ALA A 210 5.72 22.49 9.91
CA ALA A 210 6.19 23.89 9.84
C ALA A 210 5.18 24.76 9.05
N MET A 211 4.64 24.27 7.91
CA MET A 211 3.59 24.97 7.17
C MET A 211 2.31 25.16 8.00
N MET A 212 1.91 24.17 8.78
CA MET A 212 0.77 24.28 9.69
C MET A 212 1.02 25.37 10.74
N ARG A 213 2.23 25.42 11.34
CA ARG A 213 2.64 26.41 12.34
C ARG A 213 2.70 27.83 11.76
N ASP A 214 3.29 27.99 10.58
CA ASP A 214 3.64 29.33 10.06
C ASP A 214 2.56 29.91 9.15
N TYR A 215 1.65 29.07 8.62
CA TYR A 215 0.64 29.48 7.67
C TYR A 215 -0.76 28.96 8.01
N THR A 216 -1.00 27.63 7.97
CA THR A 216 -2.38 27.10 7.93
C THR A 216 -3.19 27.41 9.20
N LYS A 217 -2.56 27.52 10.37
CA LYS A 217 -3.26 27.86 11.62
C LYS A 217 -3.93 29.23 11.58
N TYR A 218 -3.46 30.15 10.72
CA TYR A 218 -4.03 31.50 10.55
C TYR A 218 -5.12 31.55 9.46
N HIS A 219 -5.40 30.41 8.81
CA HIS A 219 -6.40 30.26 7.76
C HIS A 219 -7.48 29.28 8.19
N PRO A 220 -8.42 29.71 9.06
CA PRO A 220 -9.44 28.84 9.64
C PRO A 220 -10.41 28.26 8.61
N GLU A 221 -10.46 28.81 7.41
CA GLU A 221 -11.25 28.30 6.28
C GLU A 221 -10.63 27.06 5.58
N ILE A 222 -9.37 26.74 5.91
CA ILE A 222 -8.62 25.62 5.31
C ILE A 222 -8.50 24.46 6.31
N LEU A 223 -9.14 23.33 6.00
CA LEU A 223 -8.85 22.08 6.70
C LEU A 223 -7.52 21.50 6.22
N HIS A 224 -6.55 21.30 7.10
CA HIS A 224 -5.28 20.67 6.76
C HIS A 224 -5.11 19.35 7.54
N ILE A 225 -5.10 18.23 6.80
CA ILE A 225 -4.93 16.89 7.36
C ILE A 225 -3.54 16.38 7.01
N LEU A 226 -2.77 15.99 8.02
CA LEU A 226 -1.48 15.29 7.87
C LEU A 226 -1.59 13.87 8.38
N ALA A 227 -1.35 12.87 7.49
CA ALA A 227 -1.13 11.50 7.88
C ALA A 227 0.37 11.25 8.06
N ALA A 228 0.83 11.17 9.30
CA ALA A 228 2.24 11.09 9.62
C ALA A 228 2.88 9.73 9.28
N GLY A 229 2.08 8.65 9.25
CA GLY A 229 2.56 7.28 9.04
C GLY A 229 3.01 6.60 10.34
N SER A 230 2.99 5.28 10.33
CA SER A 230 3.13 4.49 11.57
C SER A 230 4.52 4.53 12.23
N ILE A 231 5.59 4.77 11.47
CA ILE A 231 6.95 4.88 12.02
C ILE A 231 7.19 6.28 12.59
N GLU A 232 6.70 7.30 11.88
CA GLU A 232 6.95 8.70 12.20
C GLU A 232 5.89 9.30 13.15
N TRP A 233 4.90 8.48 13.57
CA TRP A 233 3.75 8.95 14.35
C TRP A 233 4.12 9.64 15.66
N GLU A 234 4.98 9.01 16.45
CA GLU A 234 5.35 9.54 17.77
C GLU A 234 6.09 10.88 17.66
N ASP A 235 7.03 10.98 16.71
CA ASP A 235 7.83 12.20 16.54
C ASP A 235 7.01 13.33 15.92
N ALA A 236 6.15 13.03 14.94
CA ALA A 236 5.22 14.00 14.39
C ALA A 236 4.24 14.51 15.46
N ASN A 237 3.76 13.62 16.32
CA ASN A 237 2.83 13.98 17.42
C ASN A 237 3.49 14.90 18.46
N LYS A 238 4.74 14.61 18.87
CA LYS A 238 5.52 15.49 19.76
C LYS A 238 5.74 16.87 19.13
N MET A 239 6.07 16.91 17.83
CA MET A 239 6.29 18.16 17.10
C MET A 239 4.99 18.97 16.95
N PHE A 240 3.86 18.31 16.69
CA PHE A 240 2.54 18.94 16.62
C PHE A 240 2.18 19.63 17.95
N ASP A 241 2.49 18.97 19.08
CA ASP A 241 2.30 19.52 20.43
C ASP A 241 3.27 20.69 20.69
N ALA A 242 4.54 20.52 20.39
CA ALA A 242 5.56 21.54 20.60
C ALA A 242 5.29 22.83 19.80
N TYR A 243 4.64 22.71 18.64
CA TYR A 243 4.20 23.87 17.84
C TYR A 243 2.86 24.47 18.28
N GLY A 244 2.22 23.92 19.32
CA GLY A 244 0.93 24.42 19.85
C GLY A 244 -0.23 24.26 18.87
N LEU A 245 -0.21 23.24 18.02
CA LEU A 245 -1.18 23.10 16.91
C LEU A 245 -2.51 22.44 17.33
N ARG A 246 -2.58 21.79 18.49
CA ARG A 246 -3.80 21.10 18.95
C ARG A 246 -5.01 22.03 19.21
N GLY A 247 -4.76 23.28 19.50
CA GLY A 247 -5.83 24.25 19.73
C GLY A 247 -6.57 24.73 18.46
N TYR A 248 -6.08 24.34 17.28
CA TYR A 248 -6.64 24.80 16.00
C TYR A 248 -7.57 23.74 15.40
N PRO A 249 -8.90 24.03 15.33
CA PRO A 249 -9.88 23.04 14.87
C PRO A 249 -9.76 22.66 13.39
N ASN A 250 -9.07 23.46 12.59
CA ASN A 250 -8.82 23.24 11.18
C ASN A 250 -7.56 22.40 10.90
N LEU A 251 -6.78 22.01 11.93
CA LEU A 251 -5.58 21.19 11.78
C LEU A 251 -5.84 19.77 12.32
N ARG A 252 -5.51 18.78 11.54
CA ARG A 252 -5.67 17.36 11.90
C ARG A 252 -4.35 16.63 11.70
N LEU A 253 -3.85 16.00 12.76
CA LEU A 253 -2.77 15.03 12.69
C LEU A 253 -3.34 13.63 12.92
N VAL A 254 -3.09 12.70 12.01
CA VAL A 254 -3.53 11.30 12.10
C VAL A 254 -2.38 10.36 11.75
N GLU A 255 -2.39 9.15 12.30
CA GLU A 255 -1.39 8.13 11.97
C GLU A 255 -1.58 7.64 10.53
N TYR A 256 -2.84 7.37 10.14
CA TYR A 256 -3.19 6.78 8.85
C TYR A 256 -4.59 7.22 8.40
N ILE A 257 -4.81 7.38 7.08
CA ILE A 257 -6.11 7.71 6.49
C ILE A 257 -6.71 6.46 5.88
N TYR A 258 -7.80 5.96 6.45
CA TYR A 258 -8.49 4.75 5.98
C TYR A 258 -9.46 5.03 4.84
N ASP A 259 -10.05 6.21 4.79
CA ASP A 259 -10.98 6.72 3.79
C ASP A 259 -10.28 7.58 2.70
N MET A 260 -9.06 7.19 2.34
CA MET A 260 -8.21 7.94 1.41
C MET A 260 -8.91 8.34 0.10
N PRO A 261 -9.70 7.48 -0.59
CA PRO A 261 -10.40 7.89 -1.80
C PRO A 261 -11.34 9.09 -1.58
N ARG A 262 -12.09 9.10 -0.47
CA ARG A 262 -13.01 10.17 -0.11
C ARG A 262 -12.26 11.47 0.22
N ARG A 263 -11.18 11.40 1.01
CA ARG A 263 -10.36 12.56 1.35
C ARG A 263 -9.62 13.13 0.15
N MET A 264 -9.09 12.25 -0.72
CA MET A 264 -8.38 12.67 -1.92
C MET A 264 -9.32 13.32 -2.93
N ALA A 265 -10.55 12.82 -3.10
CA ALA A 265 -11.57 13.43 -3.94
C ALA A 265 -11.99 14.83 -3.46
N ALA A 266 -11.94 15.09 -2.15
CA ALA A 266 -12.30 16.37 -1.55
C ALA A 266 -11.13 17.37 -1.47
N ALA A 267 -9.89 16.91 -1.61
CA ALA A 267 -8.70 17.74 -1.47
C ALA A 267 -8.58 18.77 -2.61
N ASP A 268 -8.36 20.03 -2.25
CA ASP A 268 -8.00 21.09 -3.21
C ASP A 268 -6.49 21.05 -3.49
N LEU A 269 -5.69 20.59 -2.53
CA LEU A 269 -4.24 20.42 -2.65
C LEU A 269 -3.79 19.11 -1.98
N VAL A 270 -2.93 18.37 -2.66
CA VAL A 270 -2.29 17.16 -2.11
C VAL A 270 -0.79 17.37 -2.02
N ILE A 271 -0.22 17.22 -0.81
CA ILE A 271 1.22 17.24 -0.55
C ILE A 271 1.67 15.83 -0.20
N CYS A 272 2.47 15.21 -1.06
CA CYS A 272 2.82 13.80 -0.89
C CYS A 272 4.17 13.45 -1.52
N ARG A 273 4.62 12.21 -1.30
CA ARG A 273 5.74 11.63 -2.07
C ARG A 273 5.23 11.12 -3.41
N ALA A 274 6.08 11.20 -4.43
CA ALA A 274 5.80 10.63 -5.76
C ALA A 274 5.93 9.09 -5.78
N GLY A 275 5.23 8.40 -4.86
CA GLY A 275 5.14 6.94 -4.87
C GLY A 275 4.28 6.44 -6.03
N ALA A 276 4.62 5.29 -6.61
CA ALA A 276 3.91 4.75 -7.78
C ALA A 276 2.40 4.61 -7.56
N MET A 277 1.99 4.09 -6.39
CA MET A 277 0.57 3.99 -6.04
C MET A 277 -0.08 5.36 -5.89
N THR A 278 0.56 6.28 -5.16
CA THR A 278 0.06 7.64 -4.94
C THR A 278 -0.18 8.40 -6.25
N VAL A 279 0.77 8.33 -7.19
CA VAL A 279 0.62 8.97 -8.51
C VAL A 279 -0.55 8.37 -9.28
N SER A 280 -0.72 7.05 -9.24
CA SER A 280 -1.85 6.37 -9.88
C SER A 280 -3.20 6.73 -9.22
N GLU A 281 -3.23 6.83 -7.90
CA GLU A 281 -4.41 7.24 -7.13
C GLU A 281 -4.82 8.68 -7.48
N ILE A 282 -3.88 9.63 -7.51
CA ILE A 282 -4.13 11.03 -7.91
C ILE A 282 -4.61 11.09 -9.37
N ALA A 283 -4.00 10.33 -10.28
CA ALA A 283 -4.41 10.30 -11.68
C ALA A 283 -5.84 9.76 -11.88
N ALA A 284 -6.28 8.84 -11.04
CA ALA A 284 -7.64 8.27 -11.10
C ALA A 284 -8.72 9.23 -10.57
N MET A 285 -8.34 10.27 -9.82
CA MET A 285 -9.26 11.26 -9.23
C MET A 285 -9.63 12.43 -10.18
N ARG A 286 -9.14 12.44 -11.42
CA ARG A 286 -9.33 13.50 -12.42
C ARG A 286 -10.65 13.36 -13.18
#